data_338bd29d1b893326b957a95996a45cb4
#
_entry.id   338bd29d1b893326b957a95996a45cb4
#
_cell.length_a   1.000
_cell.length_b   1.000
_cell.length_c   1.000
_cell.angle_alpha   90.00
_cell.angle_beta   90.00
_cell.angle_gamma   90.00
#
_symmetry.space_group_name_H-M   'P 1'
#
loop_
_entity.id
_entity.type
_entity.pdbx_description
1 polymer ?
#
loop_
_entity_poly.entity_id
_entity_poly.type
_entity_poly.pdbx_seq_one_letter_code
_entity_poly.pdbx_strand_id
1 'polypeptide(L)'
;EKLFRQFCQAGITSYQITLDGWNHDKTRPHVSGKGTLRTIIDNLVALSKLPPEEYSFHITLRRNLLAGDEDYSWYDYLYRLFGQDKRFDVLVCAVGDWGGKGSHDLSPLHQDTQEVLVAKHIAYLDKIGMLRYNQMYCVSRPNRLVFWPDGKIGKCTAALNRPQPQLE
;
A
#
# COMPACT_ATOMS: atom_id res chain seq x y z
N GLU A 1 -7.33 17.16 -0.87
CA GLU A 1 -8.39 17.01 -1.88
C GLU A 1 -8.03 17.73 -3.19
N LYS A 2 -7.66 19.03 -3.21
CA LYS A 2 -7.34 19.78 -4.43
C LYS A 2 -6.26 19.09 -5.29
N LEU A 3 -5.14 18.70 -4.72
CA LEU A 3 -4.06 18.00 -5.43
C LEU A 3 -4.51 16.66 -6.01
N PHE A 4 -5.33 15.91 -5.26
CA PHE A 4 -5.87 14.63 -5.71
C PHE A 4 -6.76 14.80 -6.94
N ARG A 5 -7.63 15.82 -6.96
CA ARG A 5 -8.47 16.14 -8.14
C ARG A 5 -7.62 16.46 -9.36
N GLN A 6 -6.52 17.20 -9.17
CA GLN A 6 -5.57 17.47 -10.25
C GLN A 6 -4.91 16.20 -10.79
N PHE A 7 -4.56 15.24 -9.92
CA PHE A 7 -4.03 13.94 -10.34
C PHE A 7 -5.06 13.13 -11.15
N CYS A 8 -6.32 13.08 -10.69
CA CYS A 8 -7.37 12.42 -11.45
C CYS A 8 -7.57 13.08 -12.83
N GLN A 9 -7.58 14.42 -12.91
CA GLN A 9 -7.67 15.16 -14.18
C GLN A 9 -6.47 14.90 -15.10
N ALA A 10 -5.30 14.65 -14.54
CA ALA A 10 -4.10 14.25 -15.28
C ALA A 10 -4.10 12.77 -15.70
N GLY A 11 -5.18 12.01 -15.41
CA GLY A 11 -5.32 10.61 -15.78
C GLY A 11 -4.69 9.61 -14.82
N ILE A 12 -4.25 10.05 -13.62
CA ILE A 12 -3.77 9.13 -12.58
C ILE A 12 -4.99 8.53 -11.87
N THR A 13 -5.17 7.22 -12.04
CA THR A 13 -6.36 6.52 -11.55
C THR A 13 -6.09 5.48 -10.47
N SER A 14 -4.83 5.15 -10.19
CA SER A 14 -4.48 4.13 -9.21
C SER A 14 -3.46 4.66 -8.21
N TYR A 15 -3.74 4.46 -6.93
CA TYR A 15 -2.94 4.94 -5.81
C TYR A 15 -2.68 3.82 -4.82
N GLN A 16 -1.49 3.76 -4.28
CA GLN A 16 -1.18 2.89 -3.16
C GLN A 16 -0.79 3.72 -1.95
N ILE A 17 -1.49 3.51 -0.84
CA ILE A 17 -1.26 4.22 0.41
C ILE A 17 -0.94 3.20 1.49
N THR A 18 0.21 3.35 2.14
CA THR A 18 0.63 2.42 3.18
C THR A 18 0.05 2.84 4.53
N LEU A 19 -0.65 1.90 5.16
CA LEU A 19 -1.25 2.01 6.49
C LEU A 19 -0.91 0.75 7.30
N ASP A 20 0.07 0.85 8.20
CA ASP A 20 0.60 -0.29 8.96
C ASP A 20 -0.21 -0.64 10.23
N GLY A 21 -1.53 -0.40 10.20
CA GLY A 21 -2.42 -0.67 11.33
C GLY A 21 -2.34 0.39 12.43
N TRP A 22 -2.74 0.03 13.65
CA TRP A 22 -2.76 0.94 14.80
C TRP A 22 -1.37 1.42 15.21
N ASN A 23 -0.34 0.68 14.84
CA ASN A 23 1.06 1.03 15.09
C ASN A 23 1.70 1.90 14.00
N HIS A 24 0.92 2.39 13.03
CA HIS A 24 1.42 3.16 11.89
C HIS A 24 2.40 4.28 12.27
N ASP A 25 2.05 5.08 13.25
CA ASP A 25 2.88 6.23 13.66
C ASP A 25 4.20 5.81 14.35
N LYS A 26 4.28 4.58 14.86
CA LYS A 26 5.52 3.98 15.39
C LYS A 26 6.40 3.42 14.29
N THR A 27 5.78 2.75 13.30
CA THR A 27 6.51 2.13 12.18
C THR A 27 6.91 3.13 11.11
N ARG A 28 6.20 4.27 11.04
CA ARG A 28 6.41 5.36 10.08
C ARG A 28 6.44 6.72 10.77
N PRO A 29 7.44 6.97 11.63
CA PRO A 29 7.51 8.24 12.33
C PRO A 29 7.75 9.39 11.35
N HIS A 30 6.98 10.45 11.49
CA HIS A 30 7.23 11.68 10.76
C HIS A 30 8.44 12.41 11.38
N VAL A 31 9.25 13.09 10.55
CA VAL A 31 10.44 13.84 11.02
C VAL A 31 10.15 14.86 12.13
N SER A 32 8.93 15.38 12.20
CA SER A 32 8.49 16.28 13.27
C SER A 32 8.05 15.57 14.55
N GLY A 33 8.07 14.23 14.59
CA GLY A 33 7.55 13.42 15.70
C GLY A 33 6.02 13.37 15.82
N LYS A 34 5.28 14.07 14.94
CA LYS A 34 3.81 14.03 14.93
C LYS A 34 3.33 12.78 14.22
N GLY A 35 2.24 12.17 14.73
CA GLY A 35 1.57 11.08 14.06
C GLY A 35 0.93 11.53 12.73
N THR A 36 0.88 10.64 11.76
CA THR A 36 0.31 10.89 10.42
C THR A 36 -0.94 10.06 10.14
N LEU A 37 -1.16 8.98 10.88
CA LEU A 37 -2.26 8.05 10.67
C LEU A 37 -3.62 8.76 10.58
N ARG A 38 -3.92 9.61 11.55
CA ARG A 38 -5.20 10.32 11.61
C ARG A 38 -5.40 11.19 10.37
N THR A 39 -4.39 11.97 9.99
CA THR A 39 -4.46 12.84 8.81
C THR A 39 -4.68 12.04 7.52
N ILE A 40 -4.02 10.88 7.40
CA ILE A 40 -4.19 10.02 6.23
C ILE A 40 -5.62 9.47 6.17
N ILE A 41 -6.15 8.97 7.30
CA ILE A 41 -7.53 8.46 7.36
C ILE A 41 -8.54 9.56 7.05
N ASP A 42 -8.40 10.75 7.63
CA ASP A 42 -9.31 11.88 7.35
C ASP A 42 -9.30 12.27 5.86
N ASN A 43 -8.14 12.26 5.21
CA ASN A 43 -8.02 12.47 3.77
C ASN A 43 -8.72 11.37 2.96
N LEU A 44 -8.53 10.10 3.32
CA LEU A 44 -9.18 8.96 2.65
C LEU A 44 -10.70 9.02 2.78
N VAL A 45 -11.21 9.38 3.96
CA VAL A 45 -12.64 9.60 4.20
C VAL A 45 -13.17 10.77 3.37
N ALA A 46 -12.38 11.84 3.18
CA ALA A 46 -12.76 12.93 2.27
C ALA A 46 -12.83 12.45 0.82
N LEU A 47 -11.90 11.61 0.38
CA LEU A 47 -11.89 11.05 -0.98
C LEU A 47 -13.05 10.07 -1.23
N SER A 48 -13.45 9.27 -0.24
CA SER A 48 -14.58 8.36 -0.38
C SER A 48 -15.93 9.08 -0.60
N LYS A 49 -16.01 10.35 -0.21
CA LYS A 49 -17.20 11.19 -0.44
C LYS A 49 -17.27 11.78 -1.85
N LEU A 50 -16.21 11.66 -2.65
CA LEU A 50 -16.23 12.13 -4.04
C LEU A 50 -17.16 11.25 -4.88
N PRO A 51 -18.01 11.84 -5.74
CA PRO A 51 -18.96 11.09 -6.55
C PRO A 51 -18.21 10.12 -7.48
N PRO A 52 -18.53 8.80 -7.44
CA PRO A 52 -17.80 7.81 -8.25
C PRO A 52 -18.02 7.99 -9.75
N GLU A 53 -19.11 8.60 -10.16
CA GLU A 53 -19.42 8.93 -11.55
C GLU A 53 -18.52 10.04 -12.12
N GLU A 54 -18.00 10.94 -11.27
CA GLU A 54 -17.12 12.02 -11.68
C GLU A 54 -15.64 11.68 -11.49
N TYR A 55 -15.34 10.84 -10.50
CA TYR A 55 -13.97 10.52 -10.08
C TYR A 55 -13.70 9.02 -10.11
N SER A 56 -13.21 8.56 -11.25
CA SER A 56 -12.74 7.18 -11.40
C SER A 56 -11.32 7.04 -10.84
N PHE A 57 -11.20 6.43 -9.66
CA PHE A 57 -9.92 6.12 -9.06
C PHE A 57 -9.99 4.79 -8.28
N HIS A 58 -8.83 4.25 -7.98
CA HIS A 58 -8.67 3.06 -7.15
C HIS A 58 -7.57 3.30 -6.12
N ILE A 59 -7.85 3.00 -4.86
CA ILE A 59 -6.92 3.15 -3.74
C ILE A 59 -6.68 1.80 -3.09
N THR A 60 -5.47 1.30 -3.21
CA THR A 60 -4.99 0.12 -2.49
C THR A 60 -4.37 0.53 -1.16
N LEU A 61 -5.00 0.13 -0.06
CA LEU A 61 -4.52 0.33 1.30
C LEU A 61 -3.53 -0.79 1.64
N ARG A 62 -2.24 -0.51 1.56
CA ARG A 62 -1.19 -1.48 1.83
C ARG A 62 -0.89 -1.56 3.32
N ARG A 63 -0.95 -2.76 3.89
CA ARG A 63 -0.47 -3.06 5.23
C ARG A 63 0.80 -3.90 5.16
N ASN A 64 1.85 -3.47 5.85
CA ASN A 64 3.06 -4.27 6.05
C ASN A 64 2.96 -4.99 7.39
N LEU A 65 3.12 -6.31 7.37
CA LEU A 65 2.99 -7.18 8.54
C LEU A 65 4.36 -7.43 9.17
N LEU A 66 4.45 -7.24 10.46
CA LEU A 66 5.59 -7.62 11.30
C LEU A 66 5.34 -8.97 11.96
N ALA A 67 6.39 -9.55 12.55
CA ALA A 67 6.28 -10.76 13.34
C ALA A 67 5.24 -10.59 14.47
N GLY A 68 4.34 -11.57 14.63
CA GLY A 68 3.32 -11.57 15.67
C GLY A 68 2.15 -10.60 15.43
N ASP A 69 2.03 -10.02 14.23
CA ASP A 69 0.91 -9.16 13.88
C ASP A 69 -0.34 -10.02 13.61
N GLU A 70 -1.13 -10.26 14.64
CA GLU A 70 -2.39 -11.05 14.58
C GLU A 70 -3.63 -10.19 14.87
N ASP A 71 -3.50 -8.87 14.89
CA ASP A 71 -4.63 -7.95 15.11
C ASP A 71 -5.40 -7.69 13.81
N TYR A 72 -6.61 -8.24 13.73
CA TYR A 72 -7.54 -8.06 12.60
C TYR A 72 -8.51 -6.89 12.81
N SER A 73 -8.58 -6.30 14.01
CA SER A 73 -9.49 -5.18 14.32
C SER A 73 -9.26 -3.96 13.43
N TRP A 74 -8.04 -3.81 12.92
CA TRP A 74 -7.68 -2.81 11.93
C TRP A 74 -8.48 -2.96 10.63
N TYR A 75 -8.69 -4.19 10.16
CA TYR A 75 -9.47 -4.44 8.94
C TYR A 75 -10.95 -4.18 9.15
N ASP A 76 -11.49 -4.50 10.34
CA ASP A 76 -12.86 -4.16 10.69
C ASP A 76 -13.09 -2.65 10.72
N TYR A 77 -12.08 -1.91 11.18
CA TYR A 77 -12.10 -0.45 11.13
C TYR A 77 -12.10 0.07 9.68
N LEU A 78 -11.23 -0.44 8.82
CA LEU A 78 -11.20 -0.06 7.39
C LEU A 78 -12.49 -0.46 6.68
N TYR A 79 -13.03 -1.64 6.99
CA TYR A 79 -14.31 -2.09 6.42
C TYR A 79 -15.46 -1.16 6.76
N ARG A 80 -15.54 -0.68 8.00
CA ARG A 80 -16.56 0.30 8.41
C ARG A 80 -16.45 1.61 7.65
N LEU A 81 -15.24 2.03 7.29
CA LEU A 81 -15.02 3.28 6.56
C LEU A 81 -15.20 3.12 5.04
N PHE A 82 -14.72 2.02 4.47
CA PHE A 82 -14.55 1.89 3.02
C PHE A 82 -15.12 0.61 2.42
N GLY A 83 -15.62 -0.33 3.20
CA GLY A 83 -16.04 -1.65 2.73
C GLY A 83 -17.14 -1.63 1.66
N GLN A 84 -17.97 -0.60 1.65
CA GLN A 84 -19.01 -0.41 0.65
C GLN A 84 -18.54 0.35 -0.61
N ASP A 85 -17.39 0.98 -0.56
CA ASP A 85 -16.83 1.72 -1.68
C ASP A 85 -15.86 0.83 -2.48
N LYS A 86 -16.28 0.46 -3.69
CA LYS A 86 -15.50 -0.42 -4.57
C LYS A 86 -14.19 0.18 -5.05
N ARG A 87 -13.92 1.44 -4.78
CA ARG A 87 -12.67 2.12 -5.12
C ARG A 87 -11.54 1.82 -4.12
N PHE A 88 -11.85 1.15 -3.00
CA PHE A 88 -10.88 0.81 -1.96
C PHE A 88 -10.71 -0.70 -1.83
N ASP A 89 -9.47 -1.13 -1.69
CA ASP A 89 -9.10 -2.50 -1.33
C ASP A 89 -7.92 -2.52 -0.35
N VAL A 90 -7.63 -3.69 0.19
CA VAL A 90 -6.48 -3.88 1.10
C VAL A 90 -5.50 -4.86 0.48
N LEU A 91 -4.24 -4.49 0.49
CA LEU A 91 -3.10 -5.34 0.14
C LEU A 91 -2.26 -5.59 1.39
N VAL A 92 -1.97 -6.84 1.69
CA VAL A 92 -1.06 -7.22 2.78
C VAL A 92 0.26 -7.74 2.22
N CYS A 93 1.35 -7.31 2.84
CA CYS A 93 2.70 -7.77 2.51
C CYS A 93 3.45 -8.02 3.81
N ALA A 94 4.23 -9.09 3.91
CA ALA A 94 5.19 -9.23 4.99
C ALA A 94 6.35 -8.22 4.80
N VAL A 95 6.89 -7.74 5.92
CA VAL A 95 8.11 -6.93 5.89
C VAL A 95 9.29 -7.84 5.58
N GLY A 96 10.00 -7.55 4.48
CA GLY A 96 11.25 -8.19 4.10
C GLY A 96 12.44 -7.27 4.27
N ASP A 97 13.63 -7.83 4.26
CA ASP A 97 14.86 -7.03 4.16
C ASP A 97 15.06 -6.57 2.71
N TRP A 98 14.73 -5.32 2.47
CA TRP A 98 14.89 -4.67 1.16
C TRP A 98 16.15 -3.82 1.05
N GLY A 99 17.07 -3.94 2.05
CA GLY A 99 18.39 -3.28 2.03
C GLY A 99 18.37 -1.79 2.38
N GLY A 100 17.36 -1.29 3.09
CA GLY A 100 17.31 0.08 3.60
C GLY A 100 18.07 0.25 4.92
N LYS A 101 18.49 1.48 5.26
CA LYS A 101 18.95 1.80 6.62
C LYS A 101 17.79 1.52 7.60
N GLY A 102 18.01 0.65 8.58
CA GLY A 102 17.00 0.25 9.58
C GLY A 102 16.22 -1.03 9.21
N SER A 103 16.44 -1.64 8.04
CA SER A 103 15.85 -2.95 7.71
C SER A 103 16.31 -4.06 8.67
N HIS A 104 17.49 -3.92 9.25
CA HIS A 104 18.06 -4.85 10.24
C HIS A 104 17.37 -4.78 11.61
N ASP A 105 16.74 -3.65 11.94
CA ASP A 105 16.03 -3.46 13.22
C ASP A 105 14.61 -4.07 13.19
N LEU A 106 14.11 -4.32 12.00
CA LEU A 106 12.83 -4.97 11.78
C LEU A 106 13.11 -6.46 11.61
N SER A 107 13.11 -7.26 12.70
CA SER A 107 13.28 -8.71 12.61
C SER A 107 12.49 -9.31 11.44
N PRO A 108 13.09 -9.51 10.25
CA PRO A 108 12.37 -10.05 9.13
C PRO A 108 11.96 -11.48 9.47
N LEU A 109 10.69 -11.79 9.24
CA LEU A 109 10.20 -13.15 9.40
C LEU A 109 10.92 -14.07 8.40
N HIS A 110 11.19 -15.31 8.82
CA HIS A 110 11.56 -16.37 7.89
C HIS A 110 10.50 -16.50 6.80
N GLN A 111 10.89 -16.82 5.59
CA GLN A 111 10.00 -16.83 4.42
C GLN A 111 8.73 -17.67 4.66
N ASP A 112 8.88 -18.87 5.21
CA ASP A 112 7.75 -19.77 5.50
C ASP A 112 6.76 -19.16 6.51
N THR A 113 7.28 -18.44 7.52
CA THR A 113 6.45 -17.76 8.52
C THR A 113 5.75 -16.53 7.90
N GLN A 114 6.40 -15.85 6.96
CA GLN A 114 5.80 -14.72 6.21
C GLN A 114 4.61 -15.19 5.38
N GLU A 115 4.74 -16.31 4.68
CA GLU A 115 3.69 -16.85 3.82
C GLU A 115 2.46 -17.24 4.64
N VAL A 116 2.66 -17.92 5.77
CA VAL A 116 1.57 -18.32 6.68
C VAL A 116 0.86 -17.08 7.27
N LEU A 117 1.63 -16.08 7.72
CA LEU A 117 1.06 -14.86 8.27
C LEU A 117 0.22 -14.12 7.23
N VAL A 118 0.78 -13.89 6.03
CA VAL A 118 0.08 -13.23 4.93
C VAL A 118 -1.18 -13.99 4.53
N ALA A 119 -1.13 -15.34 4.46
CA ALA A 119 -2.29 -16.16 4.12
C ALA A 119 -3.43 -16.01 5.13
N LYS A 120 -3.14 -15.96 6.44
CA LYS A 120 -4.15 -15.70 7.49
C LYS A 120 -4.85 -14.35 7.29
N HIS A 121 -4.08 -13.30 7.03
CA HIS A 121 -4.63 -11.96 6.80
C HIS A 121 -5.45 -11.88 5.50
N ILE A 122 -5.00 -12.53 4.44
CA ILE A 122 -5.74 -12.64 3.17
C ILE A 122 -7.08 -13.34 3.41
N ALA A 123 -7.09 -14.47 4.12
CA ALA A 123 -8.32 -15.21 4.41
C ALA A 123 -9.31 -14.36 5.22
N TYR A 124 -8.83 -13.55 6.16
CA TYR A 124 -9.68 -12.62 6.91
C TYR A 124 -10.27 -11.53 6.01
N LEU A 125 -9.44 -10.90 5.17
CA LEU A 125 -9.87 -9.85 4.24
C LEU A 125 -10.87 -10.36 3.21
N ASP A 126 -10.69 -11.59 2.72
CA ASP A 126 -11.62 -12.25 1.81
C ASP A 126 -12.98 -12.46 2.49
N LYS A 127 -12.97 -12.99 3.73
CA LYS A 127 -14.17 -13.19 4.54
C LYS A 127 -14.99 -11.91 4.73
N ILE A 128 -14.36 -10.78 4.94
CA ILE A 128 -15.05 -9.48 5.13
C ILE A 128 -15.29 -8.71 3.81
N GLY A 129 -14.85 -9.25 2.66
CA GLY A 129 -15.06 -8.63 1.35
C GLY A 129 -14.18 -7.41 1.05
N MET A 130 -13.05 -7.25 1.78
CA MET A 130 -12.07 -6.17 1.56
C MET A 130 -10.88 -6.60 0.69
N LEU A 131 -10.77 -7.90 0.41
CA LEU A 131 -9.80 -8.41 -0.53
C LEU A 131 -10.36 -8.27 -1.94
N ARG A 132 -9.73 -7.45 -2.74
CA ARG A 132 -9.96 -7.49 -4.18
C ARG A 132 -8.70 -8.01 -4.82
N TYR A 133 -8.83 -9.04 -5.65
CA TYR A 133 -7.74 -9.58 -6.43
C TYR A 133 -7.26 -8.52 -7.42
N ASN A 134 -6.46 -7.62 -6.93
CA ASN A 134 -5.72 -6.73 -7.78
C ASN A 134 -4.58 -7.53 -8.37
N GLN A 135 -4.55 -7.63 -9.67
CA GLN A 135 -3.50 -8.33 -10.39
C GLN A 135 -2.16 -7.83 -9.88
N MET A 136 -1.39 -8.73 -9.26
CA MET A 136 -0.04 -8.41 -8.81
C MET A 136 0.70 -7.69 -9.93
N TYR A 137 1.07 -6.51 -9.62
CA TYR A 137 1.83 -5.67 -10.52
C TYR A 137 3.27 -6.15 -10.52
N CYS A 138 3.59 -7.15 -11.32
CA CYS A 138 4.93 -7.68 -11.46
C CYS A 138 5.68 -7.05 -12.62
N VAL A 139 6.99 -6.90 -12.45
CA VAL A 139 7.96 -6.45 -13.47
C VAL A 139 7.95 -7.30 -14.74
N SER A 140 7.42 -8.53 -14.66
CA SER A 140 7.31 -9.45 -15.81
C SER A 140 6.32 -8.97 -16.88
N ARG A 141 5.47 -7.97 -16.60
CA ARG A 141 4.57 -7.44 -17.63
C ARG A 141 5.30 -6.48 -18.56
N PRO A 142 5.27 -6.70 -19.89
CA PRO A 142 6.04 -5.91 -20.86
C PRO A 142 5.70 -4.41 -20.81
N ASN A 143 4.44 -4.06 -20.55
CA ASN A 143 3.94 -2.67 -20.60
C ASN A 143 4.13 -1.89 -19.29
N ARG A 144 5.03 -2.35 -18.38
CA ARG A 144 5.30 -1.63 -17.13
C ARG A 144 6.59 -0.87 -17.19
N LEU A 145 6.47 0.38 -16.84
CA LEU A 145 7.59 1.29 -16.68
C LEU A 145 7.48 1.99 -15.33
N VAL A 146 8.61 2.20 -14.70
CA VAL A 146 8.76 3.01 -13.49
C VAL A 146 9.53 4.25 -13.87
N PHE A 147 8.93 5.41 -13.62
CA PHE A 147 9.58 6.69 -13.81
C PHE A 147 10.09 7.17 -12.45
N TRP A 148 11.40 7.41 -12.38
CA TRP A 148 12.05 7.89 -11.17
C TRP A 148 11.99 9.41 -11.08
N PRO A 149 12.10 9.98 -9.86
CA PRO A 149 12.14 11.44 -9.69
C PRO A 149 13.30 12.12 -10.43
N ASP A 150 14.38 11.40 -10.72
CA ASP A 150 15.55 11.87 -11.48
C ASP A 150 15.36 11.73 -13.00
N GLY A 151 14.16 11.34 -13.45
CA GLY A 151 13.83 11.17 -14.87
C GLY A 151 14.22 9.82 -15.48
N LYS A 152 14.89 8.95 -14.73
CA LYS A 152 15.23 7.62 -15.23
C LYS A 152 14.01 6.73 -15.39
N ILE A 153 14.05 5.81 -16.34
CA ILE A 153 13.02 4.82 -16.59
C ILE A 153 13.57 3.44 -16.20
N GLY A 154 12.77 2.69 -15.45
CA GLY A 154 13.11 1.34 -15.02
C GLY A 154 11.91 0.41 -15.05
N LYS A 155 12.14 -0.85 -14.71
CA LYS A 155 11.09 -1.89 -14.65
C LYS A 155 10.58 -2.17 -13.24
N CYS A 156 11.40 -1.96 -12.20
CA CYS A 156 11.11 -2.43 -10.85
C CYS A 156 11.45 -1.38 -9.78
N THR A 157 10.51 -1.10 -8.90
CA THR A 157 10.74 -0.20 -7.76
C THR A 157 11.67 -0.79 -6.69
N ALA A 158 11.76 -2.13 -6.59
CA ALA A 158 12.62 -2.81 -5.64
C ALA A 158 14.10 -2.89 -6.11
N ALA A 159 14.38 -2.49 -7.34
CA ALA A 159 15.72 -2.57 -7.94
C ALA A 159 16.42 -1.20 -7.97
N LEU A 160 16.06 -0.29 -7.06
CA LEU A 160 16.58 1.08 -6.97
C LEU A 160 18.11 1.17 -7.00
N ASN A 161 18.78 0.23 -6.34
CA ASN A 161 20.23 0.23 -6.16
C ASN A 161 20.94 -0.86 -6.99
N ARG A 162 20.21 -1.51 -7.90
CA ARG A 162 20.80 -2.51 -8.81
C ARG A 162 20.98 -1.91 -10.19
N PRO A 163 22.06 -2.28 -10.92
CA PRO A 163 22.16 -1.91 -12.32
C PRO A 163 20.90 -2.36 -13.06
N GLN A 164 20.15 -1.41 -13.57
CA GLN A 164 18.99 -1.73 -14.40
C GLN A 164 19.50 -2.07 -15.80
N PRO A 165 18.97 -3.12 -16.46
CA PRO A 165 19.22 -3.29 -17.88
C PRO A 165 18.76 -2.00 -18.59
N GLN A 166 19.65 -1.37 -19.31
CA GLN A 166 19.30 -0.23 -20.15
C GLN A 166 18.31 -0.75 -21.20
N LEU A 167 17.16 -0.10 -21.27
CA LEU A 167 16.22 -0.33 -22.37
C LEU A 167 16.83 0.38 -23.59
N GLU A 168 17.43 -0.40 -24.49
CA GLU A 168 17.77 0.05 -25.84
C GLU A 168 16.50 0.28 -26.67
#